data_939a885a92a5b1f0c87e396a83d72316
#
_entry.id   939a885a92a5b1f0c87e396a83d72316
#
_cell.length_a   1.000
_cell.length_b   1.000
_cell.length_c   1.000
_cell.angle_alpha   90.00
_cell.angle_beta   90.00
_cell.angle_gamma   90.00
#
_symmetry.space_group_name_H-M   'P 1'
#
loop_
_entity.id
_entity.type
_entity.pdbx_description
1 polymer ?
#
loop_
_entity_poly.entity_id
_entity_poly.type
_entity_poly.pdbx_seq_one_letter_code
_entity_poly.pdbx_strand_id
1 'polypeptide(L)'
;MIIEFADDLDMEQLGGKGGTLAALFQQKFPVPDGFIIPPAAFIGDELTTDSWVDVKAGYRALLERSGHSLVAVRSSALHEDSANASFAGEFDSVLNVADEDELADAISRVYRSRSSDRVKVYSRNTSSDQMQEMAVVVQVMIESDVSGILFTVDPVTGQTADMVGHSVIGPGEPLAAGQLTGERFSIDRNSGVLTGPEILGPHGKSLFALAMRVEAAIGNPQDIEWTIKDNRLYLLQSRPITGSSPTREIWNDSLLGEFLWSNTNIGEAITDVMTPFTWSILQGLFDHAAGRLDGRSAIGNIGGRPYSNISLMFSIYSGLGLRSEKIRSTVEQFIGMLPEQSKIPQYRLKPMAIFRFVLHYLTGFLRAQTGRTRLLKWLRYECADWCDDHAHRLERSGTESDLMTIYH
;
A
#
# COMPACT_ATOMS: atom_id res chain seq x y z
N MET A 1 -14.85 23.45 24.37
CA MET A 1 -14.80 22.03 24.88
C MET A 1 -13.57 21.37 24.26
N ILE A 2 -12.66 20.83 25.06
CA ILE A 2 -11.52 20.00 24.65
C ILE A 2 -11.54 18.71 25.49
N ILE A 3 -10.86 17.66 25.04
CA ILE A 3 -10.74 16.36 25.72
C ILE A 3 -9.24 16.08 25.85
N GLU A 4 -8.71 16.09 27.07
CA GLU A 4 -7.31 15.75 27.30
C GLU A 4 -7.07 14.25 27.12
N PHE A 5 -5.84 13.84 26.75
CA PHE A 5 -5.52 12.40 26.61
C PHE A 5 -5.71 11.62 27.91
N ALA A 6 -5.72 12.29 29.03
CA ALA A 6 -5.93 11.70 30.36
C ALA A 6 -7.39 11.58 30.78
N ASP A 7 -8.33 12.22 30.07
CA ASP A 7 -9.76 12.23 30.39
C ASP A 7 -10.45 10.91 30.01
N ASP A 8 -11.69 10.71 30.51
CA ASP A 8 -12.52 9.60 30.05
C ASP A 8 -12.81 9.73 28.55
N LEU A 9 -12.56 8.64 27.80
CA LEU A 9 -12.60 8.63 26.34
C LEU A 9 -13.98 8.19 25.82
N ASP A 10 -14.65 9.09 25.14
CA ASP A 10 -15.76 8.74 24.25
C ASP A 10 -15.21 8.59 22.82
N MET A 11 -14.95 7.36 22.43
CA MET A 11 -14.29 7.03 21.14
C MET A 11 -15.07 7.56 19.93
N GLU A 12 -16.39 7.78 20.03
CA GLU A 12 -17.22 8.31 18.96
C GLU A 12 -16.90 9.79 18.63
N GLN A 13 -16.30 10.52 19.56
CA GLN A 13 -15.99 11.94 19.41
C GLN A 13 -14.52 12.23 19.07
N LEU A 14 -13.64 11.22 19.17
CA LEU A 14 -12.17 11.44 19.12
C LEU A 14 -11.55 11.20 17.74
N GLY A 15 -12.25 10.50 16.87
CA GLY A 15 -11.68 10.01 15.61
C GLY A 15 -10.63 8.90 15.78
N GLY A 16 -10.25 8.24 14.71
CA GLY A 16 -9.38 7.07 14.77
C GLY A 16 -8.00 7.37 15.37
N LYS A 17 -7.30 8.37 14.85
CA LYS A 17 -5.96 8.75 15.35
C LYS A 17 -5.98 9.25 16.78
N GLY A 18 -6.86 10.21 17.07
CA GLY A 18 -6.96 10.83 18.40
C GLY A 18 -7.31 9.82 19.48
N GLY A 19 -8.34 9.00 19.21
CA GLY A 19 -8.77 7.96 20.12
C GLY A 19 -7.68 6.92 20.40
N THR A 20 -6.98 6.45 19.36
CA THR A 20 -5.87 5.51 19.50
C THR A 20 -4.73 6.10 20.34
N LEU A 21 -4.32 7.35 20.06
CA LEU A 21 -3.25 8.01 20.81
C LEU A 21 -3.62 8.22 22.29
N ALA A 22 -4.83 8.70 22.57
CA ALA A 22 -5.30 8.90 23.93
C ALA A 22 -5.40 7.57 24.71
N ALA A 23 -5.94 6.52 24.09
CA ALA A 23 -6.00 5.19 24.70
C ALA A 23 -4.61 4.61 25.00
N LEU A 24 -3.64 4.78 24.09
CA LEU A 24 -2.26 4.35 24.33
C LEU A 24 -1.56 5.22 25.41
N PHE A 25 -1.83 6.53 25.43
CA PHE A 25 -1.33 7.41 26.47
C PHE A 25 -1.79 6.97 27.87
N GLN A 26 -3.07 6.65 28.05
CA GLN A 26 -3.62 6.15 29.30
C GLN A 26 -3.00 4.81 29.73
N GLN A 27 -2.67 3.96 28.78
CA GLN A 27 -1.96 2.69 29.01
C GLN A 27 -0.45 2.86 29.25
N LYS A 28 0.02 4.13 29.43
CA LYS A 28 1.42 4.47 29.72
C LYS A 28 2.40 4.06 28.61
N PHE A 29 1.95 4.12 27.36
CA PHE A 29 2.87 4.14 26.22
C PHE A 29 3.57 5.51 26.15
N PRO A 30 4.77 5.59 25.52
CA PRO A 30 5.52 6.83 25.40
C PRO A 30 4.93 7.77 24.32
N VAL A 31 3.64 8.04 24.40
CA VAL A 31 2.93 8.98 23.53
C VAL A 31 3.18 10.39 24.08
N PRO A 32 3.59 11.37 23.25
CA PRO A 32 3.65 12.77 23.67
C PRO A 32 2.26 13.25 24.12
N ASP A 33 2.22 14.05 25.16
CA ASP A 33 0.99 14.56 25.74
C ASP A 33 0.21 15.45 24.74
N GLY A 34 -1.10 15.57 24.93
CA GLY A 34 -1.95 16.34 24.03
C GLY A 34 -3.41 16.38 24.47
N PHE A 35 -4.21 17.04 23.64
CA PHE A 35 -5.66 17.08 23.77
C PHE A 35 -6.34 17.01 22.38
N ILE A 36 -7.63 16.72 22.39
CA ILE A 36 -8.46 16.58 21.20
C ILE A 36 -9.55 17.65 21.22
N ILE A 37 -9.77 18.28 20.09
CA ILE A 37 -10.86 19.19 19.82
C ILE A 37 -11.93 18.40 19.07
N PRO A 38 -13.06 18.05 19.69
CA PRO A 38 -14.10 17.24 19.06
C PRO A 38 -14.83 18.01 17.95
N PRO A 39 -15.51 17.32 17.03
CA PRO A 39 -16.28 17.97 15.95
C PRO A 39 -17.32 18.96 16.47
N ALA A 40 -17.92 18.68 17.61
CA ALA A 40 -18.91 19.55 18.24
C ALA A 40 -18.38 20.95 18.67
N ALA A 41 -17.05 21.13 18.70
CA ALA A 41 -16.43 22.41 18.99
C ALA A 41 -16.51 23.40 17.80
N PHE A 42 -16.90 22.91 16.60
CA PHE A 42 -16.95 23.69 15.38
C PHE A 42 -18.38 23.96 14.92
N ILE A 43 -18.61 25.11 14.29
CA ILE A 43 -19.82 25.45 13.54
C ILE A 43 -19.42 25.74 12.10
N GLY A 44 -19.88 24.93 11.16
CA GLY A 44 -19.36 24.97 9.79
C GLY A 44 -17.89 24.60 9.73
N ASP A 45 -17.06 25.53 9.24
CA ASP A 45 -15.60 25.35 9.17
C ASP A 45 -14.84 26.16 10.23
N GLU A 46 -15.54 26.73 11.23
CA GLU A 46 -14.95 27.62 12.20
C GLU A 46 -15.12 27.10 13.63
N LEU A 47 -14.07 27.24 14.43
CA LEU A 47 -14.11 26.95 15.86
C LEU A 47 -14.98 28.00 16.55
N THR A 48 -15.87 27.56 17.46
CA THR A 48 -16.72 28.50 18.20
C THR A 48 -15.89 29.37 19.17
N THR A 49 -16.36 30.58 19.47
CA THR A 49 -15.67 31.48 20.40
C THR A 49 -15.46 30.85 21.77
N ASP A 50 -16.47 30.13 22.27
CA ASP A 50 -16.38 29.47 23.58
C ASP A 50 -15.37 28.31 23.55
N SER A 51 -15.36 27.51 22.49
CA SER A 51 -14.39 26.44 22.30
C SER A 51 -12.97 26.98 22.15
N TRP A 52 -12.80 28.15 21.53
CA TRP A 52 -11.50 28.81 21.42
C TRP A 52 -10.91 29.20 22.78
N VAL A 53 -11.76 29.63 23.71
CA VAL A 53 -11.30 29.91 25.11
C VAL A 53 -10.73 28.64 25.75
N ASP A 54 -11.45 27.51 25.61
CA ASP A 54 -11.00 26.23 26.19
C ASP A 54 -9.72 25.73 25.49
N VAL A 55 -9.62 25.86 24.18
CA VAL A 55 -8.43 25.46 23.38
C VAL A 55 -7.20 26.23 23.82
N LYS A 56 -7.30 27.56 24.01
CA LYS A 56 -6.17 28.38 24.52
C LYS A 56 -5.76 27.98 25.90
N ALA A 57 -6.73 27.76 26.80
CA ALA A 57 -6.45 27.32 28.15
C ALA A 57 -5.73 25.96 28.15
N GLY A 58 -6.23 24.98 27.36
CA GLY A 58 -5.60 23.67 27.21
C GLY A 58 -4.20 23.73 26.59
N TYR A 59 -3.99 24.58 25.59
CA TYR A 59 -2.68 24.78 24.94
C TYR A 59 -1.65 25.32 25.97
N ARG A 60 -1.99 26.35 26.74
CA ARG A 60 -1.11 26.89 27.78
C ARG A 60 -0.79 25.84 28.85
N ALA A 61 -1.80 25.14 29.34
CA ALA A 61 -1.64 24.09 30.33
C ALA A 61 -0.77 22.92 29.78
N LEU A 62 -0.94 22.55 28.51
CA LEU A 62 -0.13 21.53 27.86
C LEU A 62 1.35 21.92 27.81
N LEU A 63 1.66 23.14 27.38
CA LEU A 63 3.05 23.62 27.32
C LEU A 63 3.68 23.72 28.73
N GLU A 64 2.93 24.20 29.73
CA GLU A 64 3.39 24.29 31.09
C GLU A 64 3.73 22.93 31.71
N ARG A 65 2.82 21.94 31.58
CA ARG A 65 3.03 20.61 32.20
C ARG A 65 4.04 19.76 31.45
N SER A 66 4.20 19.96 30.13
CA SER A 66 5.13 19.19 29.32
C SER A 66 6.56 19.76 29.32
N GLY A 67 6.71 21.06 29.57
CA GLY A 67 7.98 21.78 29.45
C GLY A 67 8.45 21.97 28.00
N HIS A 68 7.59 21.71 27.00
CA HIS A 68 7.86 21.93 25.59
C HIS A 68 7.29 23.28 25.13
N SER A 69 7.79 23.81 24.01
CA SER A 69 7.39 25.11 23.46
C SER A 69 6.60 24.98 22.11
N LEU A 70 6.57 23.80 21.51
CA LEU A 70 5.97 23.58 20.21
C LEU A 70 4.93 22.47 20.28
N VAL A 71 3.90 22.60 19.45
CA VAL A 71 2.90 21.54 19.25
C VAL A 71 2.75 21.18 17.77
N ALA A 72 2.21 19.99 17.52
CA ALA A 72 1.73 19.53 16.23
C ALA A 72 0.19 19.53 16.26
N VAL A 73 -0.44 20.00 15.19
CA VAL A 73 -1.89 19.98 14.98
C VAL A 73 -2.19 18.99 13.87
N ARG A 74 -2.99 17.95 14.16
CA ARG A 74 -3.24 16.83 13.26
C ARG A 74 -4.73 16.56 13.10
N SER A 75 -5.13 16.10 11.94
CA SER A 75 -6.48 15.58 11.68
C SER A 75 -6.73 14.25 12.38
N SER A 76 -7.98 14.03 12.77
CA SER A 76 -8.47 12.76 13.31
C SER A 76 -9.91 12.54 12.85
N ALA A 77 -10.08 12.00 11.62
CA ALA A 77 -11.40 11.72 11.09
C ALA A 77 -12.06 10.53 11.82
N LEU A 78 -13.38 10.59 12.02
CA LEU A 78 -14.10 9.57 12.81
C LEU A 78 -14.06 8.17 12.18
N HIS A 79 -13.85 8.09 10.87
CA HIS A 79 -13.81 6.83 10.13
C HIS A 79 -12.48 6.55 9.42
N GLU A 80 -11.40 7.29 9.77
CA GLU A 80 -10.12 7.24 9.05
C GLU A 80 -9.42 5.87 9.14
N ASP A 81 -9.55 5.16 10.25
CA ASP A 81 -8.86 3.91 10.55
C ASP A 81 -9.82 2.72 10.68
N SER A 82 -10.94 2.74 9.92
CA SER A 82 -11.80 1.57 9.88
C SER A 82 -11.15 0.42 9.09
N ALA A 83 -11.46 -0.83 9.44
CA ALA A 83 -10.89 -2.03 8.82
C ALA A 83 -11.04 -2.10 7.28
N ASN A 84 -11.87 -1.26 6.69
CA ASN A 84 -12.23 -1.27 5.27
C ASN A 84 -11.73 -0.04 4.47
N ALA A 85 -11.15 0.98 5.12
CA ALA A 85 -10.66 2.18 4.44
C ALA A 85 -9.45 2.78 5.18
N SER A 86 -8.34 2.95 4.47
CA SER A 86 -7.14 3.65 4.96
C SER A 86 -7.00 4.95 4.16
N PHE A 87 -7.22 6.08 4.81
CA PHE A 87 -7.05 7.42 4.24
C PHE A 87 -5.65 7.98 4.51
N ALA A 88 -4.62 7.17 4.29
CA ALA A 88 -3.23 7.55 4.56
C ALA A 88 -2.81 8.78 3.75
N GLY A 89 -2.43 9.86 4.45
CA GLY A 89 -1.84 11.06 3.80
C GLY A 89 -2.82 12.01 3.11
N GLU A 90 -4.13 11.86 3.31
CA GLU A 90 -5.14 12.70 2.66
C GLU A 90 -5.47 13.98 3.43
N PHE A 91 -5.21 14.00 4.72
CA PHE A 91 -5.50 15.13 5.59
C PHE A 91 -4.23 15.88 6.02
N ASP A 92 -4.35 17.18 6.15
CA ASP A 92 -3.23 18.03 6.54
C ASP A 92 -2.81 17.84 8.01
N SER A 93 -1.50 17.98 8.23
CA SER A 93 -0.91 18.17 9.57
C SER A 93 -0.07 19.45 9.55
N VAL A 94 -0.08 20.20 10.66
CA VAL A 94 0.75 21.41 10.82
C VAL A 94 1.67 21.15 12.00
N LEU A 95 2.97 21.24 11.76
CA LEU A 95 4.01 21.02 12.77
C LEU A 95 4.64 22.34 13.20
N ASN A 96 5.35 22.31 14.34
CA ASN A 96 6.11 23.42 14.88
C ASN A 96 5.27 24.68 15.19
N VAL A 97 4.04 24.48 15.64
CA VAL A 97 3.16 25.57 16.09
C VAL A 97 3.66 26.13 17.41
N ALA A 98 4.02 27.42 17.44
CA ALA A 98 4.74 28.03 18.56
C ALA A 98 3.91 29.00 19.41
N ASP A 99 2.81 29.52 18.88
CA ASP A 99 1.97 30.50 19.57
C ASP A 99 0.46 30.30 19.29
N GLU A 100 -0.37 31.12 19.94
CA GLU A 100 -1.83 31.02 19.83
C GLU A 100 -2.37 31.43 18.47
N ASP A 101 -1.71 32.35 17.77
CA ASP A 101 -2.14 32.81 16.44
C ASP A 101 -1.85 31.70 15.40
N GLU A 102 -0.65 31.14 15.46
CA GLU A 102 -0.30 29.97 14.64
C GLU A 102 -1.20 28.76 14.96
N LEU A 103 -1.57 28.56 16.23
CA LEU A 103 -2.49 27.50 16.65
C LEU A 103 -3.87 27.67 16.00
N ALA A 104 -4.41 28.90 15.98
CA ALA A 104 -5.70 29.18 15.38
C ALA A 104 -5.69 28.88 13.87
N ASP A 105 -4.64 29.33 13.18
CA ASP A 105 -4.46 29.09 11.75
C ASP A 105 -4.26 27.59 11.45
N ALA A 106 -3.47 26.88 12.26
CA ALA A 106 -3.24 25.46 12.11
C ALA A 106 -4.53 24.64 12.29
N ILE A 107 -5.31 24.93 13.35
CA ILE A 107 -6.60 24.26 13.59
C ILE A 107 -7.56 24.50 12.42
N SER A 108 -7.68 25.75 11.96
CA SER A 108 -8.54 26.11 10.84
C SER A 108 -8.12 25.39 9.56
N ARG A 109 -6.83 25.35 9.25
CA ARG A 109 -6.28 24.67 8.07
C ARG A 109 -6.53 23.16 8.13
N VAL A 110 -6.19 22.53 9.25
CA VAL A 110 -6.37 21.08 9.45
C VAL A 110 -7.85 20.71 9.34
N TYR A 111 -8.73 21.46 10.01
CA TYR A 111 -10.16 21.17 9.98
C TYR A 111 -10.79 21.34 8.60
N ARG A 112 -10.37 22.35 7.84
CA ARG A 112 -10.84 22.58 6.44
C ARG A 112 -10.33 21.52 5.47
N SER A 113 -9.24 20.83 5.76
CA SER A 113 -8.72 19.78 4.88
C SER A 113 -9.71 18.61 4.64
N ARG A 114 -10.69 18.44 5.55
CA ARG A 114 -11.80 17.46 5.38
C ARG A 114 -12.66 17.70 4.13
N SER A 115 -12.68 18.93 3.62
CA SER A 115 -13.46 19.35 2.43
C SER A 115 -12.63 19.40 1.16
N SER A 116 -11.36 18.94 1.20
CA SER A 116 -10.45 18.96 0.06
C SER A 116 -10.95 18.07 -1.08
N ASP A 117 -10.57 18.41 -2.33
CA ASP A 117 -10.96 17.62 -3.49
C ASP A 117 -10.39 16.20 -3.46
N ARG A 118 -9.29 15.97 -2.74
CA ARG A 118 -8.73 14.64 -2.50
C ARG A 118 -9.71 13.75 -1.72
N VAL A 119 -10.29 14.28 -0.66
CA VAL A 119 -11.29 13.56 0.17
C VAL A 119 -12.57 13.30 -0.62
N LYS A 120 -13.01 14.23 -1.47
CA LYS A 120 -14.22 14.09 -2.30
C LYS A 120 -14.13 13.00 -3.36
N VAL A 121 -12.94 12.73 -3.88
CA VAL A 121 -12.72 11.65 -4.88
C VAL A 121 -12.86 10.28 -4.23
N TYR A 122 -12.41 10.12 -2.98
CA TYR A 122 -12.51 8.85 -2.24
C TYR A 122 -13.90 8.60 -1.65
N SER A 123 -14.60 9.65 -1.19
CA SER A 123 -15.97 9.51 -0.63
C SER A 123 -17.02 9.17 -1.69
N ARG A 124 -16.76 9.40 -2.98
CA ARG A 124 -17.66 8.96 -4.08
C ARG A 124 -17.80 7.44 -4.19
N ASN A 125 -16.86 6.68 -3.66
CA ASN A 125 -16.90 5.21 -3.63
C ASN A 125 -17.61 4.65 -2.38
N THR A 126 -17.94 5.50 -1.41
CA THR A 126 -18.69 5.12 -0.22
C THR A 126 -20.00 5.93 -0.24
N SER A 127 -21.13 5.28 -0.25
CA SER A 127 -22.48 5.82 -0.48
C SER A 127 -22.99 6.85 0.56
N SER A 128 -22.14 7.72 1.09
CA SER A 128 -22.52 8.76 2.03
C SER A 128 -21.99 10.12 1.58
N ASP A 129 -22.90 10.94 1.09
CA ASP A 129 -22.74 12.38 0.80
C ASP A 129 -22.64 13.22 2.11
N GLN A 130 -22.26 12.58 3.22
CA GLN A 130 -22.07 13.23 4.52
C GLN A 130 -20.62 13.70 4.61
N MET A 131 -20.44 15.01 4.81
CA MET A 131 -19.16 15.60 5.23
C MET A 131 -18.64 14.79 6.43
N GLN A 132 -17.42 14.22 6.28
CA GLN A 132 -16.82 13.43 7.35
C GLN A 132 -16.62 14.31 8.59
N GLU A 133 -17.21 13.90 9.69
CA GLU A 133 -16.94 14.51 10.97
C GLU A 133 -15.48 14.25 11.34
N MET A 134 -14.78 15.29 11.75
CA MET A 134 -13.35 15.26 12.03
C MET A 134 -13.04 15.96 13.34
N ALA A 135 -12.33 15.30 14.24
CA ALA A 135 -11.70 15.91 15.39
C ALA A 135 -10.31 16.44 15.00
N VAL A 136 -9.75 17.32 15.81
CA VAL A 136 -8.39 17.86 15.65
C VAL A 136 -7.58 17.53 16.89
N VAL A 137 -6.41 16.92 16.68
CA VAL A 137 -5.46 16.58 17.75
C VAL A 137 -4.42 17.69 17.86
N VAL A 138 -4.23 18.23 19.07
CA VAL A 138 -3.13 19.11 19.42
C VAL A 138 -2.19 18.34 20.35
N GLN A 139 -0.97 18.09 19.91
CA GLN A 139 0.00 17.22 20.59
C GLN A 139 1.33 17.91 20.73
N VAL A 140 2.03 17.67 21.84
CA VAL A 140 3.41 18.14 22.03
C VAL A 140 4.30 17.71 20.86
N MET A 141 5.01 18.65 20.28
CA MET A 141 5.99 18.38 19.22
C MET A 141 7.32 17.91 19.82
N ILE A 142 7.82 16.80 19.29
CA ILE A 142 9.14 16.28 19.66
C ILE A 142 10.14 16.64 18.57
N GLU A 143 11.16 17.42 18.92
CA GLU A 143 12.28 17.73 18.02
C GLU A 143 13.16 16.50 17.84
N SER A 144 12.90 15.76 16.78
CA SER A 144 13.44 14.43 16.55
C SER A 144 14.93 14.41 16.23
N ASP A 145 15.69 13.53 16.86
CA ASP A 145 17.05 13.19 16.44
C ASP A 145 17.01 12.13 15.33
N VAL A 146 16.15 11.12 15.49
CA VAL A 146 15.88 10.06 14.51
C VAL A 146 14.40 9.74 14.56
N SER A 147 13.80 9.55 13.39
CA SER A 147 12.39 9.17 13.28
C SER A 147 12.25 7.99 12.31
N GLY A 148 11.10 7.34 12.35
CA GLY A 148 10.84 6.26 11.41
C GLY A 148 9.43 5.74 11.45
N ILE A 149 9.20 4.80 10.54
CA ILE A 149 7.99 3.99 10.45
C ILE A 149 8.39 2.54 10.69
N LEU A 150 7.59 1.81 11.46
CA LEU A 150 7.79 0.39 11.75
C LEU A 150 6.48 -0.36 11.57
N PHE A 151 6.48 -1.30 10.65
CA PHE A 151 5.39 -2.24 10.41
C PHE A 151 5.63 -3.51 11.21
N THR A 152 4.67 -3.91 12.05
CA THR A 152 4.80 -5.14 12.84
C THR A 152 4.65 -6.42 12.02
N VAL A 153 4.13 -6.30 10.80
CA VAL A 153 4.07 -7.33 9.75
C VAL A 153 4.47 -6.66 8.45
N ASP A 154 5.22 -7.32 7.59
CA ASP A 154 5.58 -6.75 6.28
C ASP A 154 4.31 -6.46 5.48
N PRO A 155 3.99 -5.17 5.19
CA PRO A 155 2.74 -4.78 4.54
C PRO A 155 2.66 -5.21 3.08
N VAL A 156 3.80 -5.54 2.45
CA VAL A 156 3.89 -5.96 1.05
C VAL A 156 3.72 -7.46 0.90
N THR A 157 4.43 -8.23 1.74
CA THR A 157 4.47 -9.69 1.64
C THR A 157 3.51 -10.39 2.59
N GLY A 158 3.03 -9.69 3.63
CA GLY A 158 2.25 -10.29 4.71
C GLY A 158 3.06 -11.21 5.64
N GLN A 159 4.39 -11.27 5.47
CA GLN A 159 5.25 -12.11 6.31
C GLN A 159 5.31 -11.56 7.73
N THR A 160 5.21 -12.48 8.69
CA THR A 160 5.19 -12.18 10.12
C THR A 160 6.52 -12.52 10.82
N ALA A 161 7.51 -13.04 10.09
CA ALA A 161 8.80 -13.44 10.66
C ALA A 161 9.61 -12.22 11.14
N ASP A 162 9.56 -11.15 10.36
CA ASP A 162 10.26 -9.90 10.65
C ASP A 162 9.27 -8.73 10.72
N MET A 163 9.55 -7.80 11.61
CA MET A 163 9.04 -6.44 11.55
C MET A 163 9.94 -5.66 10.60
N VAL A 164 9.36 -4.80 9.76
CA VAL A 164 10.14 -4.04 8.76
C VAL A 164 9.86 -2.56 8.88
N GLY A 165 10.86 -1.73 8.63
CA GLY A 165 10.70 -0.30 8.75
C GLY A 165 11.72 0.51 7.98
N HIS A 166 11.52 1.82 8.01
CA HIS A 166 12.44 2.81 7.48
C HIS A 166 12.70 3.90 8.51
N SER A 167 13.92 4.39 8.58
CA SER A 167 14.33 5.45 9.48
C SER A 167 15.03 6.59 8.75
N VAL A 168 14.95 7.78 9.33
CA VAL A 168 15.62 8.99 8.86
C VAL A 168 16.21 9.75 10.04
N ILE A 169 17.30 10.47 9.83
CA ILE A 169 17.83 11.42 10.80
C ILE A 169 16.95 12.66 10.77
N GLY A 170 16.52 13.12 11.93
CA GLY A 170 15.62 14.25 12.10
C GLY A 170 14.13 13.89 11.98
N PRO A 171 13.26 14.84 11.57
CA PRO A 171 11.80 14.67 11.55
C PRO A 171 11.34 13.62 10.54
N GLY A 172 10.33 12.84 10.93
CA GLY A 172 9.78 11.73 10.14
C GLY A 172 8.70 12.12 9.13
N GLU A 173 8.23 13.36 9.13
CA GLU A 173 7.14 13.80 8.25
C GLU A 173 7.42 13.58 6.75
N PRO A 174 8.60 13.92 6.20
CA PRO A 174 8.90 13.67 4.80
C PRO A 174 8.93 12.18 4.44
N LEU A 175 9.28 11.32 5.41
CA LEU A 175 9.24 9.87 5.24
C LEU A 175 7.78 9.38 5.23
N ALA A 176 6.96 9.82 6.17
CA ALA A 176 5.55 9.46 6.26
C ALA A 176 4.74 9.96 5.04
N ALA A 177 5.10 11.13 4.50
CA ALA A 177 4.52 11.68 3.28
C ALA A 177 5.04 11.03 1.97
N GLY A 178 5.98 10.08 2.05
CA GLY A 178 6.58 9.44 0.87
C GLY A 178 7.49 10.36 0.02
N GLN A 179 7.88 11.51 0.56
CA GLN A 179 8.76 12.49 -0.12
C GLN A 179 10.24 12.12 0.01
N LEU A 180 10.57 11.31 0.99
CA LEU A 180 11.92 10.84 1.27
C LEU A 180 11.92 9.33 1.47
N THR A 181 12.91 8.65 0.90
CA THR A 181 13.16 7.24 1.17
C THR A 181 14.13 7.13 2.33
N GLY A 182 13.66 6.54 3.45
CA GLY A 182 14.51 6.30 4.62
C GLY A 182 15.42 5.09 4.45
N GLU A 183 16.36 4.93 5.36
CA GLU A 183 17.17 3.73 5.47
C GLU A 183 16.34 2.56 6.02
N ARG A 184 16.34 1.43 5.29
CA ARG A 184 15.59 0.25 5.67
C ARG A 184 16.22 -0.43 6.88
N PHE A 185 15.37 -0.91 7.79
CA PHE A 185 15.75 -1.83 8.87
C PHE A 185 14.72 -2.95 9.03
N SER A 186 15.12 -4.02 9.69
CA SER A 186 14.23 -5.10 10.12
C SER A 186 14.53 -5.53 11.54
N ILE A 187 13.51 -6.09 12.19
CA ILE A 187 13.65 -6.67 13.53
C ILE A 187 13.07 -8.09 13.47
N ASP A 188 13.91 -9.09 13.70
CA ASP A 188 13.46 -10.48 13.81
C ASP A 188 12.47 -10.63 14.97
N ARG A 189 11.28 -11.12 14.66
CA ARG A 189 10.15 -11.13 15.61
C ARG A 189 10.35 -12.13 16.77
N ASN A 190 11.18 -13.15 16.59
CA ASN A 190 11.44 -14.16 17.62
C ASN A 190 12.56 -13.73 18.57
N SER A 191 13.65 -13.17 18.04
CA SER A 191 14.83 -12.80 18.80
C SER A 191 14.88 -11.33 19.23
N GLY A 192 14.12 -10.45 18.56
CA GLY A 192 14.18 -9.00 18.75
C GLY A 192 15.47 -8.37 18.20
N VAL A 193 16.23 -9.09 17.39
CA VAL A 193 17.50 -8.60 16.81
C VAL A 193 17.19 -7.63 15.68
N LEU A 194 17.70 -6.40 15.80
CA LEU A 194 17.59 -5.37 14.77
C LEU A 194 18.75 -5.50 13.77
N THR A 195 18.42 -5.46 12.49
CA THR A 195 19.35 -5.37 11.37
C THR A 195 19.06 -4.08 10.59
N GLY A 196 20.02 -3.19 10.45
CA GLY A 196 19.82 -1.89 9.79
C GLY A 196 20.87 -0.87 10.17
N PRO A 197 20.55 0.44 10.10
CA PRO A 197 21.47 1.54 10.41
C PRO A 197 22.06 1.44 11.81
N GLU A 198 23.35 1.76 11.94
CA GLU A 198 24.07 1.73 13.25
C GLU A 198 23.40 2.61 14.30
N ILE A 199 22.85 3.76 13.87
CA ILE A 199 22.18 4.72 14.79
C ILE A 199 20.99 4.07 15.54
N LEU A 200 20.37 3.03 14.99
CA LEU A 200 19.27 2.31 15.62
C LEU A 200 19.73 1.19 16.57
N GLY A 201 21.00 0.79 16.51
CA GLY A 201 21.54 -0.31 17.32
C GLY A 201 21.22 -0.19 18.80
N PRO A 202 21.45 0.97 19.47
CA PRO A 202 21.10 1.18 20.88
C PRO A 202 19.59 1.07 21.17
N HIS A 203 18.75 1.34 20.17
CA HIS A 203 17.29 1.45 20.31
C HIS A 203 16.52 0.21 19.85
N GLY A 204 17.17 -0.78 19.23
CA GLY A 204 16.53 -1.96 18.67
C GLY A 204 15.62 -2.70 19.65
N LYS A 205 16.09 -2.93 20.89
CA LYS A 205 15.30 -3.58 21.93
C LYS A 205 14.07 -2.75 22.36
N SER A 206 14.22 -1.43 22.42
CA SER A 206 13.13 -0.53 22.82
C SER A 206 12.07 -0.44 21.71
N LEU A 207 12.49 -0.38 20.43
CA LEU A 207 11.60 -0.41 19.28
C LEU A 207 10.83 -1.74 19.20
N PHE A 208 11.52 -2.86 19.36
CA PHE A 208 10.89 -4.18 19.42
C PHE A 208 9.84 -4.28 20.53
N ALA A 209 10.22 -3.89 21.76
CA ALA A 209 9.32 -3.92 22.91
C ALA A 209 8.11 -3.00 22.71
N LEU A 210 8.31 -1.80 22.14
CA LEU A 210 7.22 -0.88 21.82
C LEU A 210 6.26 -1.53 20.82
N ALA A 211 6.77 -2.04 19.70
CA ALA A 211 5.97 -2.62 18.64
C ALA A 211 5.12 -3.81 19.12
N MET A 212 5.72 -4.73 19.86
CA MET A 212 5.02 -5.89 20.43
C MET A 212 3.92 -5.46 21.42
N ARG A 213 4.20 -4.48 22.26
CA ARG A 213 3.21 -3.97 23.23
C ARG A 213 2.05 -3.26 22.54
N VAL A 214 2.33 -2.43 21.51
CA VAL A 214 1.30 -1.70 20.77
C VAL A 214 0.40 -2.69 20.02
N GLU A 215 0.99 -3.67 19.32
CA GLU A 215 0.23 -4.71 18.62
C GLU A 215 -0.64 -5.51 19.59
N ALA A 216 -0.12 -5.88 20.76
CA ALA A 216 -0.88 -6.60 21.78
C ALA A 216 -2.02 -5.75 22.39
N ALA A 217 -1.81 -4.44 22.57
CA ALA A 217 -2.82 -3.54 23.12
C ALA A 217 -3.99 -3.29 22.14
N ILE A 218 -3.70 -3.20 20.85
CA ILE A 218 -4.70 -2.94 19.79
C ILE A 218 -5.30 -4.24 19.22
N GLY A 219 -4.53 -5.35 19.28
CA GLY A 219 -5.01 -6.68 18.87
C GLY A 219 -4.86 -6.98 17.37
N ASN A 220 -4.23 -6.10 16.59
CA ASN A 220 -3.99 -6.25 15.16
C ASN A 220 -2.57 -5.79 14.79
N PRO A 221 -2.00 -6.27 13.65
CA PRO A 221 -0.76 -5.74 13.11
C PRO A 221 -0.81 -4.23 12.91
N GLN A 222 0.29 -3.55 13.23
CA GLN A 222 0.35 -2.09 13.32
C GLN A 222 1.41 -1.48 12.42
N ASP A 223 1.06 -0.34 11.84
CA ASP A 223 1.93 0.65 11.23
C ASP A 223 2.18 1.74 12.28
N ILE A 224 3.42 1.85 12.74
CA ILE A 224 3.83 2.66 13.88
C ILE A 224 4.77 3.78 13.44
N GLU A 225 4.37 5.03 13.65
CA GLU A 225 5.27 6.17 13.53
C GLU A 225 5.93 6.43 14.88
N TRP A 226 7.23 6.51 14.90
CA TRP A 226 8.02 6.70 16.11
C TRP A 226 9.12 7.75 15.93
N THR A 227 9.58 8.29 17.03
CA THR A 227 10.73 9.18 17.05
C THR A 227 11.59 8.96 18.29
N ILE A 228 12.87 9.30 18.18
CA ILE A 228 13.84 9.28 19.26
C ILE A 228 14.33 10.71 19.46
N LYS A 229 14.32 11.17 20.72
CA LYS A 229 14.93 12.41 21.17
C LYS A 229 15.67 12.15 22.47
N ASP A 230 16.94 12.59 22.56
CA ASP A 230 17.78 12.42 23.75
C ASP A 230 17.73 10.99 24.32
N ASN A 231 17.90 9.98 23.45
CA ASN A 231 17.81 8.55 23.77
C ASN A 231 16.44 8.07 24.29
N ARG A 232 15.39 8.88 24.21
CA ARG A 232 14.03 8.50 24.58
C ARG A 232 13.21 8.22 23.33
N LEU A 233 12.54 7.06 23.33
CA LEU A 233 11.65 6.65 22.25
C LEU A 233 10.23 7.17 22.51
N TYR A 234 9.60 7.75 21.51
CA TYR A 234 8.23 8.23 21.52
C TYR A 234 7.42 7.57 20.40
N LEU A 235 6.15 7.32 20.71
CA LEU A 235 5.14 6.83 19.77
C LEU A 235 4.33 8.02 19.26
N LEU A 236 4.43 8.34 17.97
CA LEU A 236 3.76 9.50 17.38
C LEU A 236 2.40 9.15 16.77
N GLN A 237 2.27 7.94 16.23
CA GLN A 237 1.03 7.43 15.65
C GLN A 237 1.07 5.91 15.60
N SER A 238 -0.10 5.27 15.69
CA SER A 238 -0.26 3.85 15.40
C SER A 238 -1.59 3.63 14.68
N ARG A 239 -1.58 2.83 13.63
CA ARG A 239 -2.78 2.45 12.89
C ARG A 239 -2.72 0.99 12.47
N PRO A 240 -3.88 0.32 12.34
CA PRO A 240 -3.92 -1.04 11.83
C PRO A 240 -3.35 -1.12 10.41
N ILE A 241 -2.56 -2.16 10.12
CA ILE A 241 -2.15 -2.48 8.76
C ILE A 241 -3.38 -3.04 8.04
N THR A 242 -4.04 -2.19 7.23
CA THR A 242 -5.18 -2.59 6.39
C THR A 242 -4.63 -3.26 5.12
N GLY A 243 -5.18 -4.43 4.77
CA GLY A 243 -4.77 -5.17 3.58
C GLY A 243 -3.75 -6.30 3.80
N SER A 244 -3.28 -6.52 5.01
CA SER A 244 -2.66 -7.77 5.41
C SER A 244 -3.74 -8.81 5.75
N SER A 245 -4.65 -9.09 4.80
CA SER A 245 -5.42 -10.33 4.91
C SER A 245 -4.41 -11.48 4.88
N PRO A 246 -4.45 -12.43 5.83
CA PRO A 246 -3.60 -13.62 5.82
C PRO A 246 -3.88 -14.53 4.62
N THR A 247 -4.75 -14.13 3.72
CA THR A 247 -5.04 -14.72 2.42
C THR A 247 -4.65 -13.78 1.26
N ARG A 248 -3.52 -13.07 1.35
CA ARG A 248 -2.83 -12.76 0.10
C ARG A 248 -2.43 -14.12 -0.44
N GLU A 249 -3.17 -14.61 -1.42
CA GLU A 249 -2.67 -15.62 -2.34
C GLU A 249 -1.29 -15.09 -2.74
N ILE A 250 -0.25 -15.69 -2.17
CA ILE A 250 1.11 -15.46 -2.64
C ILE A 250 1.04 -15.98 -4.06
N TRP A 251 0.95 -15.08 -5.03
CA TRP A 251 0.96 -15.48 -6.42
C TRP A 251 2.30 -16.15 -6.70
N ASN A 252 2.29 -17.42 -6.53
CA ASN A 252 3.45 -18.26 -6.71
C ASN A 252 3.04 -19.51 -7.50
N ASP A 253 2.89 -19.32 -8.81
CA ASP A 253 2.57 -20.41 -9.71
C ASP A 253 3.64 -21.50 -9.74
N SER A 254 4.82 -21.26 -9.14
CA SER A 254 5.85 -22.31 -8.96
C SER A 254 5.40 -23.42 -8.02
N LEU A 255 4.41 -23.16 -7.16
CA LEU A 255 3.83 -24.15 -6.23
C LEU A 255 2.80 -25.07 -6.91
N LEU A 256 2.36 -24.75 -8.14
CA LEU A 256 1.37 -25.56 -8.87
C LEU A 256 1.92 -26.88 -9.43
N GLY A 257 3.22 -27.13 -9.30
CA GLY A 257 3.87 -28.34 -9.74
C GLY A 257 5.37 -28.17 -9.97
N GLU A 258 6.06 -29.27 -10.29
CA GLU A 258 7.49 -29.25 -10.62
C GLU A 258 7.70 -28.62 -12.02
N PHE A 259 7.76 -27.30 -12.08
CA PHE A 259 8.01 -26.55 -13.32
C PHE A 259 9.33 -25.79 -13.23
N LEU A 260 10.03 -25.71 -14.35
CA LEU A 260 11.11 -24.75 -14.51
C LEU A 260 10.50 -23.45 -15.05
N TRP A 261 10.74 -22.37 -14.33
CA TRP A 261 10.28 -21.02 -14.68
C TRP A 261 11.44 -20.12 -15.02
N SER A 262 11.27 -19.22 -15.99
CA SER A 262 12.26 -18.19 -16.32
C SER A 262 11.57 -16.87 -16.61
N ASN A 263 12.14 -15.77 -16.11
CA ASN A 263 11.69 -14.42 -16.43
C ASN A 263 12.65 -13.65 -17.35
N THR A 264 13.65 -14.31 -17.93
CA THR A 264 14.77 -13.66 -18.64
C THR A 264 14.28 -12.68 -19.71
N ASN A 265 13.40 -13.06 -20.62
CA ASN A 265 12.89 -12.14 -21.65
C ASN A 265 11.76 -11.24 -21.15
N ILE A 266 10.85 -11.81 -20.36
CA ILE A 266 9.69 -11.06 -19.85
C ILE A 266 10.12 -10.04 -18.81
N GLY A 267 11.14 -10.38 -18.01
CA GLY A 267 11.70 -9.50 -16.98
C GLY A 267 12.42 -8.28 -17.53
N GLU A 268 12.93 -8.33 -18.77
CA GLU A 268 13.48 -7.16 -19.46
C GLU A 268 12.39 -6.16 -19.87
N ALA A 269 11.20 -6.66 -20.23
CA ALA A 269 10.07 -5.83 -20.64
C ALA A 269 9.22 -5.37 -19.43
N ILE A 270 9.14 -6.17 -18.38
CA ILE A 270 8.36 -5.92 -17.15
C ILE A 270 9.30 -6.10 -15.95
N THR A 271 10.01 -5.05 -15.60
CA THR A 271 11.06 -5.06 -14.59
C THR A 271 10.52 -5.03 -13.16
N ASP A 272 9.37 -4.40 -12.95
CA ASP A 272 8.81 -4.15 -11.64
C ASP A 272 7.75 -5.18 -11.23
N VAL A 273 7.43 -5.17 -9.94
CA VAL A 273 6.33 -5.96 -9.38
C VAL A 273 5.00 -5.39 -9.89
N MET A 274 4.22 -6.23 -10.54
CA MET A 274 2.91 -5.84 -11.07
C MET A 274 1.87 -5.73 -9.97
N THR A 275 0.97 -4.77 -10.12
CA THR A 275 -0.24 -4.73 -9.30
C THR A 275 -1.19 -5.89 -9.65
N PRO A 276 -2.11 -6.28 -8.74
CA PRO A 276 -3.16 -7.27 -9.03
C PRO A 276 -3.93 -6.98 -10.32
N PHE A 277 -4.27 -5.72 -10.53
CA PHE A 277 -4.99 -5.25 -11.72
C PHE A 277 -4.15 -5.45 -13.00
N THR A 278 -2.89 -5.03 -12.99
CA THR A 278 -1.97 -5.22 -14.13
C THR A 278 -1.82 -6.70 -14.46
N TRP A 279 -1.68 -7.57 -13.43
CA TRP A 279 -1.59 -9.01 -13.64
C TRP A 279 -2.85 -9.59 -14.26
N SER A 280 -4.05 -9.20 -13.80
CA SER A 280 -5.32 -9.73 -14.36
C SER A 280 -5.47 -9.42 -15.85
N ILE A 281 -5.09 -8.22 -16.28
CA ILE A 281 -5.08 -7.84 -17.70
C ILE A 281 -4.07 -8.67 -18.48
N LEU A 282 -2.82 -8.77 -17.99
CA LEU A 282 -1.75 -9.51 -18.66
C LEU A 282 -2.06 -11.01 -18.72
N GLN A 283 -2.60 -11.59 -17.66
CA GLN A 283 -3.03 -12.98 -17.64
C GLN A 283 -4.10 -13.24 -18.69
N GLY A 284 -5.11 -12.37 -18.79
CA GLY A 284 -6.12 -12.46 -19.84
C GLY A 284 -5.52 -12.39 -21.25
N LEU A 285 -4.59 -11.47 -21.47
CA LEU A 285 -3.88 -11.32 -22.73
C LEU A 285 -3.06 -12.58 -23.09
N PHE A 286 -2.28 -13.10 -22.13
CA PHE A 286 -1.45 -14.29 -22.32
C PHE A 286 -2.28 -15.56 -22.50
N ASP A 287 -3.36 -15.73 -21.73
CA ASP A 287 -4.29 -16.85 -21.90
C ASP A 287 -5.01 -16.81 -23.24
N HIS A 288 -5.30 -15.61 -23.77
CA HIS A 288 -5.86 -15.43 -25.11
C HIS A 288 -4.83 -15.69 -26.21
N ALA A 289 -3.60 -15.21 -26.06
CA ALA A 289 -2.55 -15.34 -27.06
C ALA A 289 -1.92 -16.73 -27.11
N ALA A 290 -1.60 -17.31 -25.95
CA ALA A 290 -0.90 -18.60 -25.83
C ALA A 290 -1.82 -19.78 -25.48
N GLY A 291 -3.02 -19.52 -24.98
CA GLY A 291 -3.97 -20.53 -24.51
C GLY A 291 -3.53 -21.22 -23.22
N ARG A 292 -4.47 -21.95 -22.61
CA ARG A 292 -4.16 -22.90 -21.52
C ARG A 292 -4.07 -24.31 -22.09
N LEU A 293 -2.99 -25.00 -21.75
CA LEU A 293 -2.75 -26.34 -22.21
C LEU A 293 -2.96 -27.34 -21.07
N ASP A 294 -3.99 -28.15 -21.16
CA ASP A 294 -4.35 -29.14 -20.13
C ASP A 294 -4.49 -28.51 -18.73
N GLY A 295 -5.07 -27.28 -18.68
CA GLY A 295 -5.23 -26.49 -17.46
C GLY A 295 -3.98 -25.70 -17.00
N ARG A 296 -2.85 -25.82 -17.73
CA ARG A 296 -1.57 -25.16 -17.40
C ARG A 296 -1.37 -23.92 -18.24
N SER A 297 -0.92 -22.83 -17.60
CA SER A 297 -0.59 -21.59 -18.28
C SER A 297 0.85 -21.58 -18.78
N ALA A 298 1.09 -20.96 -19.94
CA ALA A 298 2.43 -20.74 -20.47
C ALA A 298 3.20 -19.64 -19.71
N ILE A 299 2.47 -18.73 -19.07
CA ILE A 299 3.00 -17.64 -18.27
C ILE A 299 2.39 -17.74 -16.86
N GLY A 300 3.20 -17.64 -15.84
CA GLY A 300 2.79 -17.63 -14.43
C GLY A 300 3.26 -16.40 -13.70
N ASN A 301 2.69 -16.18 -12.52
CA ASN A 301 3.06 -15.11 -11.61
C ASN A 301 3.85 -15.69 -10.43
N ILE A 302 5.05 -15.18 -10.22
CA ILE A 302 5.87 -15.54 -9.05
C ILE A 302 6.30 -14.26 -8.36
N GLY A 303 5.76 -14.00 -7.17
CA GLY A 303 6.06 -12.80 -6.40
C GLY A 303 5.69 -11.48 -7.10
N GLY A 304 4.59 -11.49 -7.86
CA GLY A 304 4.14 -10.31 -8.61
C GLY A 304 4.88 -10.04 -9.93
N ARG A 305 5.74 -10.96 -10.37
CA ARG A 305 6.47 -10.86 -11.65
C ARG A 305 6.05 -11.97 -12.60
N PRO A 306 6.00 -11.70 -13.93
CA PRO A 306 5.65 -12.73 -14.91
C PRO A 306 6.84 -13.64 -15.18
N TYR A 307 6.58 -14.95 -15.30
CA TYR A 307 7.55 -15.98 -15.62
C TYR A 307 7.03 -16.89 -16.74
N SER A 308 7.87 -17.26 -17.67
CA SER A 308 7.60 -18.27 -18.68
C SER A 308 7.74 -19.69 -18.14
N ASN A 309 6.77 -20.55 -18.41
CA ASN A 309 6.81 -21.96 -18.05
C ASN A 309 7.64 -22.76 -19.06
N ILE A 310 8.92 -22.95 -18.79
CA ILE A 310 9.86 -23.63 -19.65
C ILE A 310 9.52 -25.12 -19.78
N SER A 311 9.10 -25.75 -18.69
CA SER A 311 8.68 -27.14 -18.68
C SER A 311 7.51 -27.40 -19.61
N LEU A 312 6.55 -26.47 -19.69
CA LEU A 312 5.43 -26.57 -20.62
C LEU A 312 5.89 -26.44 -22.08
N MET A 313 6.80 -25.48 -22.37
CA MET A 313 7.39 -25.32 -23.69
C MET A 313 8.10 -26.60 -24.15
N PHE A 314 8.95 -27.19 -23.30
CA PHE A 314 9.60 -28.46 -23.58
C PHE A 314 8.60 -29.58 -23.82
N SER A 315 7.54 -29.65 -23.03
CA SER A 315 6.50 -30.68 -23.16
C SER A 315 5.71 -30.56 -24.48
N ILE A 316 5.43 -29.34 -24.94
CA ILE A 316 4.77 -29.07 -26.24
C ILE A 316 5.67 -29.54 -27.37
N TYR A 317 6.91 -29.09 -27.43
CA TYR A 317 7.83 -29.44 -28.50
C TYR A 317 8.18 -30.92 -28.51
N SER A 318 8.30 -31.56 -27.36
CA SER A 318 8.47 -33.02 -27.23
C SER A 318 7.24 -33.76 -27.77
N GLY A 319 6.04 -33.29 -27.44
CA GLY A 319 4.78 -33.84 -27.96
C GLY A 319 4.60 -33.69 -29.46
N LEU A 320 5.27 -32.70 -30.08
CA LEU A 320 5.35 -32.51 -31.53
C LEU A 320 6.45 -33.37 -32.18
N GLY A 321 7.17 -34.20 -31.40
CA GLY A 321 8.18 -35.12 -31.91
C GLY A 321 9.56 -34.50 -32.13
N LEU A 322 9.84 -33.28 -31.61
CA LEU A 322 11.18 -32.72 -31.70
C LEU A 322 12.15 -33.42 -30.75
N ARG A 323 13.42 -33.55 -31.17
CA ARG A 323 14.49 -34.12 -30.34
C ARG A 323 14.93 -33.11 -29.26
N SER A 324 15.31 -33.61 -28.10
CA SER A 324 15.68 -32.79 -26.93
C SER A 324 16.71 -31.70 -27.19
N GLU A 325 17.75 -31.98 -28.00
CA GLU A 325 18.76 -30.98 -28.39
C GLU A 325 18.15 -29.83 -29.20
N LYS A 326 17.25 -30.15 -30.13
CA LYS A 326 16.56 -29.16 -30.97
C LYS A 326 15.58 -28.33 -30.14
N ILE A 327 14.90 -28.96 -29.19
CA ILE A 327 14.01 -28.25 -28.22
C ILE A 327 14.82 -27.25 -27.41
N ARG A 328 15.95 -27.71 -26.87
CA ARG A 328 16.84 -26.88 -26.06
C ARG A 328 17.31 -25.65 -26.85
N SER A 329 17.90 -25.86 -28.03
CA SER A 329 18.37 -24.75 -28.86
C SER A 329 17.29 -23.79 -29.30
N THR A 330 16.05 -24.27 -29.53
CA THR A 330 14.91 -23.43 -29.86
C THR A 330 14.45 -22.60 -28.65
N VAL A 331 14.37 -23.19 -27.46
CA VAL A 331 13.96 -22.50 -26.24
C VAL A 331 15.02 -21.48 -25.82
N GLU A 332 16.32 -21.82 -25.92
CA GLU A 332 17.43 -20.91 -25.61
C GLU A 332 17.48 -19.66 -26.49
N GLN A 333 16.96 -19.72 -27.71
CA GLN A 333 16.81 -18.53 -28.57
C GLN A 333 15.80 -17.52 -28.01
N PHE A 334 14.83 -17.98 -27.22
CA PHE A 334 13.79 -17.11 -26.65
C PHE A 334 14.10 -16.64 -25.24
N ILE A 335 14.78 -17.46 -24.41
CA ILE A 335 14.96 -17.20 -22.97
C ILE A 335 16.42 -17.10 -22.54
N GLY A 336 17.38 -17.15 -23.48
CA GLY A 336 18.81 -17.21 -23.15
C GLY A 336 19.27 -18.61 -22.74
N MET A 337 20.56 -18.74 -22.39
CA MET A 337 21.18 -20.03 -22.09
C MET A 337 20.59 -20.69 -20.86
N LEU A 338 20.22 -21.94 -21.00
CA LEU A 338 19.81 -22.80 -19.89
C LEU A 338 21.02 -23.48 -19.27
N PRO A 339 21.08 -23.68 -17.93
CA PRO A 339 22.15 -24.43 -17.29
C PRO A 339 22.34 -25.82 -17.91
N GLU A 340 23.58 -26.18 -18.27
CA GLU A 340 23.87 -27.41 -19.03
C GLU A 340 23.38 -28.70 -18.37
N GLN A 341 23.38 -28.75 -17.04
CA GLN A 341 23.00 -29.95 -16.26
C GLN A 341 21.54 -29.93 -15.76
N SER A 342 20.72 -28.96 -16.14
CA SER A 342 19.34 -28.90 -15.64
C SER A 342 18.46 -30.01 -16.27
N LYS A 343 17.96 -30.91 -15.44
CA LYS A 343 16.86 -31.79 -15.83
C LYS A 343 15.57 -30.95 -15.85
N ILE A 344 15.09 -30.69 -17.06
CA ILE A 344 13.84 -29.93 -17.23
C ILE A 344 12.67 -30.90 -17.11
N PRO A 345 11.79 -30.74 -16.10
CA PRO A 345 10.61 -31.59 -15.98
C PRO A 345 9.73 -31.48 -17.23
N GLN A 346 9.27 -32.62 -17.74
CA GLN A 346 8.38 -32.68 -18.90
C GLN A 346 7.11 -33.43 -18.54
N TYR A 347 6.00 -32.98 -19.10
CA TYR A 347 4.68 -33.55 -18.85
C TYR A 347 4.16 -34.26 -20.09
N ARG A 348 3.48 -35.38 -19.88
CA ARG A 348 2.79 -36.08 -20.95
C ARG A 348 1.49 -35.33 -21.25
N LEU A 349 1.49 -34.55 -22.31
CA LEU A 349 0.32 -33.80 -22.76
C LEU A 349 -0.60 -34.68 -23.61
N LYS A 350 -1.90 -34.46 -23.51
CA LYS A 350 -2.88 -35.17 -24.36
C LYS A 350 -2.71 -34.73 -25.79
N PRO A 351 -2.65 -35.65 -26.78
CA PRO A 351 -2.48 -35.31 -28.21
C PRO A 351 -3.50 -34.29 -28.70
N MET A 352 -4.75 -34.40 -28.24
CA MET A 352 -5.83 -33.49 -28.62
C MET A 352 -5.59 -32.07 -28.06
N ALA A 353 -4.96 -31.92 -26.87
CA ALA A 353 -4.61 -30.63 -26.33
C ALA A 353 -3.52 -29.96 -27.16
N ILE A 354 -2.50 -30.70 -27.56
CA ILE A 354 -1.44 -30.20 -28.45
C ILE A 354 -2.04 -29.76 -29.80
N PHE A 355 -2.91 -30.59 -30.40
CA PHE A 355 -3.57 -30.28 -31.68
C PHE A 355 -4.39 -28.98 -31.57
N ARG A 356 -5.19 -28.82 -30.52
CA ARG A 356 -5.98 -27.58 -30.29
C ARG A 356 -5.09 -26.37 -30.11
N PHE A 357 -3.98 -26.50 -29.37
CA PHE A 357 -3.00 -25.43 -29.17
C PHE A 357 -2.38 -24.99 -30.51
N VAL A 358 -1.88 -25.93 -31.30
CA VAL A 358 -1.28 -25.65 -32.63
C VAL A 358 -2.30 -24.99 -33.55
N LEU A 359 -3.55 -25.49 -33.57
CA LEU A 359 -4.63 -24.92 -34.38
C LEU A 359 -4.95 -23.49 -33.93
N HIS A 360 -5.01 -23.23 -32.59
CA HIS A 360 -5.24 -21.89 -32.04
C HIS A 360 -4.12 -20.94 -32.46
N TYR A 361 -2.87 -21.38 -32.36
CA TYR A 361 -1.71 -20.56 -32.72
C TYR A 361 -1.68 -20.25 -34.21
N LEU A 362 -1.95 -21.24 -35.07
CA LEU A 362 -2.03 -21.07 -36.53
C LEU A 362 -3.17 -20.13 -36.94
N THR A 363 -4.34 -20.28 -36.34
CA THR A 363 -5.48 -19.38 -36.63
C THR A 363 -5.23 -17.97 -36.12
N GLY A 364 -4.61 -17.81 -34.96
CA GLY A 364 -4.18 -16.51 -34.42
C GLY A 364 -3.15 -15.84 -35.35
N PHE A 365 -2.14 -16.57 -35.78
CA PHE A 365 -1.13 -16.09 -36.73
C PHE A 365 -1.73 -15.66 -38.07
N LEU A 366 -2.61 -16.46 -38.65
CA LEU A 366 -3.31 -16.11 -39.87
C LEU A 366 -4.19 -14.86 -39.74
N ARG A 367 -4.91 -14.75 -38.61
CA ARG A 367 -5.70 -13.55 -38.28
C ARG A 367 -4.82 -12.32 -38.11
N ALA A 368 -3.67 -12.46 -37.45
CA ALA A 368 -2.71 -11.36 -37.26
C ALA A 368 -2.14 -10.88 -38.60
N GLN A 369 -1.83 -11.80 -39.53
CA GLN A 369 -1.37 -11.46 -40.87
C GLN A 369 -2.44 -10.72 -41.69
N THR A 370 -3.70 -11.19 -41.65
CA THR A 370 -4.82 -10.55 -42.38
C THR A 370 -5.32 -9.28 -41.67
N GLY A 371 -5.22 -9.20 -40.33
CA GLY A 371 -5.64 -8.05 -39.53
C GLY A 371 -4.63 -6.90 -39.51
N ARG A 372 -3.34 -7.17 -39.84
CA ARG A 372 -2.26 -6.17 -39.72
C ARG A 372 -2.53 -4.89 -40.53
N THR A 373 -2.99 -5.02 -41.75
CA THR A 373 -3.31 -3.87 -42.60
C THR A 373 -4.52 -3.09 -42.10
N ARG A 374 -5.49 -3.81 -41.54
CA ARG A 374 -6.70 -3.21 -40.96
C ARG A 374 -6.39 -2.50 -39.66
N LEU A 375 -5.58 -3.11 -38.78
CA LEU A 375 -5.12 -2.52 -37.51
C LEU A 375 -4.28 -1.25 -37.76
N LEU A 376 -3.34 -1.29 -38.70
CA LEU A 376 -2.52 -0.13 -39.08
C LEU A 376 -3.35 1.02 -39.63
N LYS A 377 -4.41 0.71 -40.41
CA LYS A 377 -5.34 1.70 -40.94
C LYS A 377 -6.16 2.30 -39.78
N TRP A 378 -6.66 1.46 -38.89
CA TRP A 378 -7.41 1.90 -37.70
C TRP A 378 -6.56 2.78 -36.78
N LEU A 379 -5.35 2.36 -36.42
CA LEU A 379 -4.41 3.14 -35.60
C LEU A 379 -4.08 4.49 -36.23
N ARG A 380 -3.99 4.59 -37.54
CA ARG A 380 -3.61 5.82 -38.23
C ARG A 380 -4.75 6.82 -38.40
N TYR A 381 -5.98 6.35 -38.57
CA TYR A 381 -7.10 7.17 -39.00
C TYR A 381 -8.30 7.20 -38.05
N GLU A 382 -8.44 6.21 -37.19
CA GLU A 382 -9.65 6.03 -36.36
C GLU A 382 -9.36 5.95 -34.85
N CYS A 383 -8.14 5.66 -34.48
CA CYS A 383 -7.78 5.42 -33.08
C CYS A 383 -7.91 6.68 -32.21
N ALA A 384 -7.57 7.84 -32.73
CA ALA A 384 -7.68 9.10 -32.01
C ALA A 384 -9.15 9.44 -31.69
N ASP A 385 -10.01 9.38 -32.69
CA ASP A 385 -11.45 9.62 -32.53
C ASP A 385 -12.10 8.60 -31.58
N TRP A 386 -11.66 7.34 -31.65
CA TRP A 386 -12.12 6.30 -30.75
C TRP A 386 -11.69 6.57 -29.29
N CYS A 387 -10.45 6.99 -29.08
CA CYS A 387 -9.95 7.36 -27.75
C CYS A 387 -10.72 8.52 -27.15
N ASP A 388 -11.00 9.55 -27.95
CA ASP A 388 -11.74 10.74 -27.52
C ASP A 388 -13.20 10.38 -27.17
N ASP A 389 -13.88 9.57 -28.01
CA ASP A 389 -15.25 9.12 -27.73
C ASP A 389 -15.32 8.27 -26.44
N HIS A 390 -14.33 7.40 -26.21
CA HIS A 390 -14.27 6.57 -25.01
C HIS A 390 -13.88 7.36 -23.76
N ALA A 391 -13.00 8.34 -23.86
CA ALA A 391 -12.71 9.26 -22.77
C ALA A 391 -13.98 10.01 -22.32
N HIS A 392 -14.75 10.55 -23.27
CA HIS A 392 -16.04 11.19 -23.00
C HIS A 392 -17.09 10.23 -22.40
N ARG A 393 -17.08 8.95 -22.79
CA ARG A 393 -17.96 7.94 -22.20
C ARG A 393 -17.54 7.60 -20.77
N LEU A 394 -16.25 7.47 -20.50
CA LEU A 394 -15.72 7.24 -19.16
C LEU A 394 -16.02 8.42 -18.21
N GLU A 395 -15.90 9.64 -18.68
CA GLU A 395 -16.28 10.84 -17.91
C GLU A 395 -17.77 10.89 -17.56
N ARG A 396 -18.63 10.31 -18.39
CA ARG A 396 -20.08 10.24 -18.19
C ARG A 396 -20.56 8.99 -17.46
N SER A 397 -19.71 7.96 -17.31
CA SER A 397 -20.08 6.73 -16.65
C SER A 397 -20.16 6.95 -15.14
N GLY A 398 -21.37 6.85 -14.60
CA GLY A 398 -21.63 7.05 -13.16
C GLY A 398 -21.58 5.76 -12.32
N THR A 399 -21.48 4.57 -12.95
CA THR A 399 -21.53 3.30 -12.24
C THR A 399 -20.52 2.29 -12.80
N GLU A 400 -20.10 1.34 -11.95
CA GLU A 400 -19.20 0.24 -12.32
C GLU A 400 -19.79 -0.65 -13.45
N SER A 401 -21.11 -0.80 -13.49
CA SER A 401 -21.84 -1.52 -14.54
C SER A 401 -21.69 -0.84 -15.92
N ASP A 402 -21.66 0.50 -15.95
CA ASP A 402 -21.49 1.25 -17.19
C ASP A 402 -20.08 1.11 -17.74
N LEU A 403 -19.07 1.04 -16.84
CA LEU A 403 -17.67 0.82 -17.21
C LEU A 403 -17.47 -0.57 -17.85
N MET A 404 -18.11 -1.62 -17.32
CA MET A 404 -18.03 -2.95 -17.87
C MET A 404 -18.66 -3.07 -19.27
N THR A 405 -19.67 -2.25 -19.58
CA THR A 405 -20.33 -2.20 -20.89
C THR A 405 -19.47 -1.51 -21.96
N ILE A 406 -18.55 -0.62 -21.55
CA ILE A 406 -17.64 0.09 -22.47
C ILE A 406 -16.49 -0.83 -22.93
N TYR A 407 -16.13 -1.85 -22.13
CA TYR A 407 -15.03 -2.78 -22.41
C TYR A 407 -15.44 -4.07 -23.16
N HIS A 408 -16.73 -4.30 -23.40
CA HIS A 408 -17.28 -5.40 -24.21
C HIS A 408 -17.74 -4.92 -25.58
#